data_8b4cc208eade09759fb4b04be95cb2c7
#
_entry.id   8b4cc208eade09759fb4b04be95cb2c7
#
_cell.length_a   1.000
_cell.length_b   1.000
_cell.length_c   1.000
_cell.angle_alpha   90.00
_cell.angle_beta   90.00
_cell.angle_gamma   90.00
#
_symmetry.space_group_name_H-M   'P 1'
#
loop_
_entity.id
_entity.type
_entity.pdbx_description
1 polymer ?
#
loop_
_entity_poly.entity_id
_entity_poly.type
_entity_poly.pdbx_seq_one_letter_code
_entity_poly.pdbx_strand_id
1 'polypeptide(L)'
;MKMNKNISSTDLMNSIEKSKDRAFEAKIEKNIYLGEYKERVIAALTFSQVKEKGIYPEIEDALGDKAAKKLLISRELGFDYSKKYIEISKRKNIPYKLVDSIVNTGEIGLVVASDDAIENPLDNPIVKTAKEK
;
A
#
# COMPACT_ATOMS: atom_id res chain seq x y z
N MET A 1 12.55 -15.00 -25.46
CA MET A 1 12.14 -14.75 -25.26
C MET A 1 11.89 -14.89 -25.77
N LYS A 2 12.01 -15.58 -25.22
CA LYS A 2 11.56 -15.61 -25.05
C LYS A 2 11.29 -15.78 -25.22
N MET A 3 11.50 -16.34 -25.11
CA MET A 3 11.01 -16.40 -24.84
C MET A 3 10.50 -16.52 -25.40
N ASN A 4 10.38 -17.17 -25.67
CA ASN A 4 9.71 -17.19 -25.82
C ASN A 4 9.23 -17.09 -26.27
N LYS A 5 9.32 -17.31 -26.38
CA LYS A 5 8.65 -17.52 -26.50
C LYS A 5 8.10 -17.58 -26.44
N ASN A 6 8.13 -17.75 -27.71
CA ASN A 6 7.30 -17.61 -26.80
C ASN A 6 7.25 -18.50 -25.63
N ILE A 7 8.04 -18.52 -25.13
CA ILE A 7 8.00 -19.07 -23.81
C ILE A 7 6.82 -18.47 -23.08
N SER A 8 5.99 -19.26 -22.44
CA SER A 8 4.92 -18.72 -21.64
C SER A 8 5.51 -17.99 -20.45
N SER A 9 4.75 -17.04 -19.91
CA SER A 9 5.20 -16.30 -18.73
C SER A 9 5.48 -17.25 -17.57
N THR A 10 4.64 -18.28 -17.41
CA THR A 10 4.81 -19.24 -16.35
C THR A 10 6.12 -20.01 -16.49
N ASP A 11 6.39 -20.49 -17.69
CA ASP A 11 7.63 -21.21 -17.94
C ASP A 11 8.84 -20.35 -17.71
N LEU A 12 8.77 -19.10 -18.15
CA LEU A 12 9.85 -18.16 -17.95
C LEU A 12 10.11 -17.96 -16.46
N MET A 13 9.07 -17.78 -15.69
CA MET A 13 9.22 -17.55 -14.27
C MET A 13 9.76 -18.77 -13.55
N ASN A 14 9.35 -19.95 -13.98
CA ASN A 14 9.86 -21.19 -13.37
C ASN A 14 11.35 -21.37 -13.63
N SER A 15 11.85 -20.86 -14.73
CA SER A 15 13.26 -21.00 -15.06
C SER A 15 14.15 -19.94 -14.44
N ILE A 16 13.55 -18.90 -13.86
CA ILE A 16 14.28 -17.84 -13.18
C ILE A 16 14.80 -18.35 -11.85
N GLU A 17 16.00 -17.96 -11.52
CA GLU A 17 16.59 -18.33 -10.25
C GLU A 17 15.78 -17.77 -9.09
N LYS A 18 15.80 -18.48 -7.96
CA LYS A 18 15.00 -18.10 -6.81
C LYS A 18 15.24 -16.67 -6.34
N SER A 19 16.47 -16.19 -6.43
CA SER A 19 16.78 -14.83 -6.02
C SER A 19 16.07 -13.80 -6.91
N LYS A 20 15.96 -14.10 -8.19
CA LYS A 20 15.25 -13.22 -9.12
C LYS A 20 13.74 -13.28 -8.88
N ASP A 21 13.21 -14.47 -8.57
CA ASP A 21 11.81 -14.62 -8.25
C ASP A 21 11.43 -13.78 -7.05
N ARG A 22 12.27 -13.78 -6.02
CA ARG A 22 12.01 -12.97 -4.84
C ARG A 22 12.01 -11.48 -5.14
N ALA A 23 12.95 -11.05 -5.97
CA ALA A 23 13.00 -9.64 -6.35
C ALA A 23 11.76 -9.23 -7.12
N PHE A 24 11.28 -10.10 -8.00
CA PHE A 24 10.08 -9.83 -8.78
C PHE A 24 8.84 -9.77 -7.88
N GLU A 25 8.71 -10.71 -6.96
CA GLU A 25 7.58 -10.73 -6.02
C GLU A 25 7.59 -9.50 -5.13
N ALA A 26 8.74 -9.09 -4.64
CA ALA A 26 8.85 -7.90 -3.80
C ALA A 26 8.43 -6.66 -4.56
N LYS A 27 8.77 -6.57 -5.84
CA LYS A 27 8.39 -5.43 -6.66
C LYS A 27 6.87 -5.38 -6.85
N ILE A 28 6.24 -6.54 -7.07
CA ILE A 28 4.78 -6.61 -7.21
C ILE A 28 4.12 -6.17 -5.92
N GLU A 29 4.56 -6.67 -4.77
CA GLU A 29 4.00 -6.27 -3.49
C GLU A 29 4.15 -4.78 -3.24
N LYS A 30 5.31 -4.23 -3.57
CA LYS A 30 5.56 -2.82 -3.40
C LYS A 30 4.59 -1.98 -4.23
N ASN A 31 4.33 -2.40 -5.46
CA ASN A 31 3.37 -1.69 -6.31
C ASN A 31 1.96 -1.76 -5.77
N ILE A 32 1.58 -2.88 -5.13
CA ILE A 32 0.27 -3.02 -4.50
C ILE A 32 0.12 -2.00 -3.37
N TYR A 33 1.17 -1.78 -2.59
CA TYR A 33 1.12 -0.88 -1.42
C TYR A 33 1.67 0.51 -1.74
N LEU A 34 1.35 1.03 -2.91
CA LEU A 34 1.68 2.40 -3.32
C LEU A 34 3.18 2.69 -3.28
N GLY A 35 3.97 1.71 -3.65
CA GLY A 35 5.41 1.85 -3.70
C GLY A 35 6.13 1.52 -2.40
N GLU A 36 5.42 0.99 -1.41
CA GLU A 36 6.04 0.66 -0.14
C GLU A 36 6.10 -0.84 0.08
N TYR A 37 7.10 -1.30 0.82
CA TYR A 37 7.23 -2.71 1.18
C TYR A 37 6.17 -3.08 2.22
N LYS A 38 5.59 -4.26 2.04
CA LYS A 38 4.53 -4.75 2.92
C LYS A 38 4.94 -4.75 4.40
N GLU A 39 6.19 -5.14 4.70
CA GLU A 39 6.65 -5.22 6.09
C GLU A 39 6.77 -3.86 6.77
N ARG A 40 6.63 -2.78 6.01
CA ARG A 40 6.64 -1.43 6.56
C ARG A 40 5.25 -0.84 6.69
N VAL A 41 4.22 -1.55 6.20
CA VAL A 41 2.85 -1.04 6.18
C VAL A 41 2.17 -1.30 7.52
N ILE A 42 1.69 -0.24 8.14
CA ILE A 42 0.97 -0.32 9.41
C ILE A 42 -0.51 -0.56 9.15
N ALA A 43 -1.09 0.15 8.20
CA ALA A 43 -2.50 -0.01 7.83
C ALA A 43 -2.71 0.52 6.42
N ALA A 44 -3.73 0.01 5.74
CA ALA A 44 -4.05 0.43 4.38
C ALA A 44 -5.55 0.44 4.16
N LEU A 45 -6.00 1.26 3.20
CA LEU A 45 -7.38 1.31 2.77
C LEU A 45 -7.46 1.10 1.26
N THR A 46 -8.54 0.48 0.81
CA THR A 46 -8.82 0.42 -0.63
C THR A 46 -9.37 1.75 -1.12
N PHE A 47 -9.44 1.91 -2.44
CA PHE A 47 -10.09 3.09 -3.02
C PHE A 47 -11.51 3.27 -2.49
N SER A 48 -12.28 2.18 -2.47
CA SER A 48 -13.67 2.21 -2.00
C SER A 48 -13.75 2.69 -0.56
N GLN A 49 -12.86 2.23 0.29
CA GLN A 49 -12.86 2.62 1.70
C GLN A 49 -12.55 4.10 1.89
N VAL A 50 -11.60 4.63 1.11
CA VAL A 50 -11.27 6.06 1.21
C VAL A 50 -12.46 6.92 0.79
N LYS A 51 -13.24 6.45 -0.18
CA LYS A 51 -14.39 7.20 -0.70
C LYS A 51 -15.60 7.15 0.22
N GLU A 52 -15.63 6.27 1.19
CA GLU A 52 -16.73 6.23 2.15
C GLU A 52 -16.78 7.50 2.98
N LYS A 53 -17.98 7.85 3.44
CA LYS A 53 -18.14 9.02 4.32
C LYS A 53 -17.45 8.80 5.63
N GLY A 54 -16.92 9.87 6.21
CA GLY A 54 -16.21 9.80 7.47
C GLY A 54 -14.81 9.25 7.29
N ILE A 55 -14.20 8.87 8.39
CA ILE A 55 -12.85 8.31 8.38
C ILE A 55 -12.87 6.96 9.07
N TYR A 56 -11.91 6.13 8.69
CA TYR A 56 -11.68 4.87 9.39
C TYR A 56 -10.82 5.18 10.62
N PRO A 57 -11.35 4.94 11.83
CA PRO A 57 -10.56 5.22 13.03
C PRO A 57 -9.26 4.43 13.10
N GLU A 58 -9.22 3.28 12.45
CA GLU A 58 -7.99 2.49 12.40
C GLU A 58 -6.86 3.24 11.71
N ILE A 59 -7.19 4.11 10.74
CA ILE A 59 -6.17 4.92 10.08
C ILE A 59 -5.72 6.05 11.00
N GLU A 60 -6.65 6.66 11.70
CA GLU A 60 -6.28 7.69 12.67
C GLU A 60 -5.36 7.11 13.75
N ASP A 61 -5.69 5.92 14.25
CA ASP A 61 -4.85 5.23 15.22
C ASP A 61 -3.48 4.89 14.65
N ALA A 62 -3.46 4.41 13.40
CA ALA A 62 -2.20 4.08 12.73
C ALA A 62 -1.30 5.29 12.58
N LEU A 63 -1.88 6.44 12.24
CA LEU A 63 -1.11 7.67 12.12
C LEU A 63 -0.56 8.17 13.45
N GLY A 64 -1.14 7.71 14.56
CA GLY A 64 -0.64 8.00 15.91
C GLY A 64 0.37 6.99 16.43
N ASP A 65 0.63 5.92 15.67
CA ASP A 65 1.59 4.90 16.07
C ASP A 65 3.02 5.46 16.02
N LYS A 66 3.86 5.03 16.97
CA LYS A 66 5.25 5.46 17.02
C LYS A 66 6.01 5.16 15.73
N ALA A 67 5.66 4.07 15.09
CA ALA A 67 6.35 3.64 13.87
C ALA A 67 5.88 4.41 12.63
N ALA A 68 4.76 5.13 12.70
CA ALA A 68 4.22 5.84 11.54
C ALA A 68 5.15 6.98 11.12
N LYS A 69 5.59 6.94 9.86
CA LYS A 69 6.50 7.95 9.34
C LYS A 69 5.99 8.60 8.06
N LYS A 70 4.99 8.02 7.43
CA LYS A 70 4.48 8.58 6.18
C LYS A 70 3.07 8.08 5.89
N LEU A 71 2.33 8.92 5.16
CA LEU A 71 1.02 8.58 4.62
C LEU A 71 1.13 8.64 3.10
N LEU A 72 0.83 7.54 2.44
CA LEU A 72 0.86 7.47 0.98
C LEU A 72 -0.58 7.42 0.48
N ILE A 73 -0.87 8.20 -0.55
CA ILE A 73 -2.23 8.29 -1.10
C ILE A 73 -2.14 8.23 -2.62
N SER A 74 -2.99 7.40 -3.22
CA SER A 74 -3.04 7.35 -4.68
C SER A 74 -3.58 8.66 -5.23
N ARG A 75 -2.87 9.21 -6.20
CA ARG A 75 -3.29 10.46 -6.85
C ARG A 75 -4.62 10.29 -7.58
N GLU A 76 -4.97 9.05 -7.94
CA GLU A 76 -6.25 8.79 -8.61
C GLU A 76 -7.48 9.08 -7.74
N LEU A 77 -7.32 9.10 -6.42
CA LEU A 77 -8.45 9.37 -5.52
C LEU A 77 -8.98 10.78 -5.65
N GLY A 78 -8.11 11.74 -5.98
CA GLY A 78 -8.49 13.13 -5.98
C GLY A 78 -8.52 13.72 -4.58
N PHE A 79 -8.39 15.04 -4.51
CA PHE A 79 -8.26 15.74 -3.25
C PHE A 79 -9.53 15.64 -2.39
N ASP A 80 -10.70 15.65 -3.04
CA ASP A 80 -11.97 15.65 -2.30
C ASP A 80 -12.11 14.44 -1.38
N TYR A 81 -11.60 13.28 -1.80
CA TYR A 81 -11.68 12.09 -0.97
C TYR A 81 -10.51 11.95 -0.01
N SER A 82 -9.35 12.45 -0.39
CA SER A 82 -8.14 12.25 0.42
C SER A 82 -7.90 13.31 1.48
N LYS A 83 -8.48 14.51 1.32
CA LYS A 83 -8.18 15.63 2.21
C LYS A 83 -8.45 15.33 3.69
N LYS A 84 -9.47 14.55 3.98
CA LYS A 84 -9.82 14.23 5.38
C LYS A 84 -8.71 13.46 6.07
N TYR A 85 -8.03 12.58 5.35
CA TYR A 85 -6.89 11.84 5.90
C TYR A 85 -5.62 12.69 5.92
N ILE A 86 -5.45 13.55 4.93
CA ILE A 86 -4.34 14.50 4.91
C ILE A 86 -4.39 15.41 6.13
N GLU A 87 -5.59 15.88 6.48
CA GLU A 87 -5.75 16.72 7.66
C GLU A 87 -5.34 16.01 8.95
N ILE A 88 -5.68 14.72 9.06
CA ILE A 88 -5.27 13.93 10.22
C ILE A 88 -3.75 13.78 10.24
N SER A 89 -3.14 13.50 9.10
CA SER A 89 -1.69 13.33 9.06
C SER A 89 -0.98 14.62 9.47
N LYS A 90 -1.50 15.76 9.06
CA LYS A 90 -0.94 17.06 9.47
C LYS A 90 -1.04 17.27 10.96
N ARG A 91 -2.18 16.96 11.56
CA ARG A 91 -2.36 17.07 13.02
C ARG A 91 -1.38 16.19 13.78
N LYS A 92 -1.04 15.05 13.21
CA LYS A 92 -0.13 14.10 13.86
C LYS A 92 1.32 14.28 13.43
N ASN A 93 1.59 15.30 12.63
CA ASN A 93 2.94 15.60 12.14
C ASN A 93 3.55 14.49 11.30
N ILE A 94 2.71 13.81 10.52
CA ILE A 94 3.15 12.77 9.61
C ILE A 94 3.11 13.34 8.19
N PRO A 95 4.24 13.32 7.46
CA PRO A 95 4.22 13.79 6.08
C PRO A 95 3.40 12.88 5.18
N TYR A 96 2.77 13.45 4.16
CA TYR A 96 2.02 12.67 3.19
C TYR A 96 2.64 12.83 1.80
N LYS A 97 2.38 11.84 0.96
CA LYS A 97 2.86 11.86 -0.41
C LYS A 97 1.78 11.31 -1.33
N LEU A 98 1.58 11.97 -2.46
CA LEU A 98 0.67 11.49 -3.50
C LEU A 98 1.46 10.60 -4.45
N VAL A 99 0.92 9.41 -4.73
CA VAL A 99 1.58 8.41 -5.54
C VAL A 99 0.87 8.26 -6.88
N ASP A 100 1.62 8.31 -7.96
CA ASP A 100 1.06 8.19 -9.30
C ASP A 100 0.56 6.78 -9.58
N SER A 101 -0.55 6.71 -10.31
CA SER A 101 -1.20 5.45 -10.62
C SER A 101 -0.37 4.53 -11.51
N ILE A 102 0.61 5.06 -12.21
CA ILE A 102 1.43 4.27 -13.12
C ILE A 102 2.09 3.08 -12.41
N VAL A 103 2.48 3.26 -11.16
CA VAL A 103 3.16 2.20 -10.41
C VAL A 103 2.21 1.41 -9.52
N ASN A 104 0.96 1.83 -9.41
CA ASN A 104 -0.01 1.14 -8.55
C ASN A 104 -0.85 0.18 -9.38
N THR A 105 -0.68 -1.10 -9.15
CA THR A 105 -1.39 -2.14 -9.88
C THR A 105 -2.54 -2.75 -9.09
N GLY A 106 -2.77 -2.30 -7.86
CA GLY A 106 -3.79 -2.86 -6.98
C GLY A 106 -4.93 -1.91 -6.72
N GLU A 107 -5.76 -2.28 -5.78
CA GLU A 107 -6.94 -1.50 -5.40
C GLU A 107 -6.71 -0.66 -4.15
N ILE A 108 -5.50 -0.62 -3.64
CA ILE A 108 -5.19 0.14 -2.43
C ILE A 108 -5.02 1.61 -2.79
N GLY A 109 -5.73 2.46 -2.04
CA GLY A 109 -5.71 3.90 -2.28
C GLY A 109 -4.97 4.69 -1.22
N LEU A 110 -4.68 4.08 -0.06
CA LEU A 110 -4.06 4.79 1.05
C LEU A 110 -3.24 3.82 1.91
N VAL A 111 -2.05 4.24 2.30
CA VAL A 111 -1.14 3.43 3.12
C VAL A 111 -0.52 4.29 4.20
N VAL A 112 -0.55 3.80 5.45
CA VAL A 112 0.23 4.37 6.54
C VAL A 112 1.42 3.46 6.76
N ALA A 113 2.61 4.00 6.70
CA ALA A 113 3.82 3.19 6.73
C ALA A 113 4.92 3.76 7.59
N SER A 114 5.84 2.88 7.97
CA SER A 114 7.08 3.21 8.65
C SER A 114 8.21 3.35 7.63
N ASP A 115 9.34 3.85 8.06
CA ASP A 115 10.55 3.87 7.24
C ASP A 115 11.30 2.54 7.30
N ASP A 116 11.02 1.74 8.31
CA ASP A 116 11.67 0.44 8.51
C ASP A 116 10.61 -0.63 8.70
N ALA A 117 11.03 -1.89 8.60
CA ALA A 117 10.12 -3.01 8.87
C ALA A 117 9.57 -2.87 10.29
N ILE A 118 8.25 -3.01 10.41
CA ILE A 118 7.60 -2.90 11.71
C ILE A 118 7.66 -4.22 12.44
N GLU A 119 7.54 -4.15 13.76
CA GLU A 119 7.43 -5.32 14.61
C GLU A 119 6.06 -5.94 14.37
N ASN A 120 6.01 -7.24 14.14
CA ASN A 120 4.74 -7.97 13.93
C ASN A 120 3.91 -7.40 12.77
N PRO A 121 4.47 -7.37 11.53
CA PRO A 121 3.68 -6.91 10.39
C PRO A 121 2.49 -7.81 10.15
N LEU A 122 1.37 -7.20 9.75
CA LEU A 122 0.14 -7.94 9.47
C LEU A 122 0.25 -8.66 8.12
N ASP A 123 -0.32 -9.86 8.05
CA ASP A 123 -0.40 -10.56 6.77
C ASP A 123 -1.26 -9.77 5.78
N ASN A 124 -2.33 -9.16 6.28
CA ASN A 124 -3.19 -8.32 5.48
C ASN A 124 -3.41 -7.00 6.21
N PRO A 125 -2.67 -5.94 5.85
CA PRO A 125 -2.79 -4.66 6.54
C PRO A 125 -4.01 -3.84 6.13
N ILE A 126 -4.80 -4.29 5.15
CA ILE A 126 -6.01 -3.57 4.74
C ILE A 126 -7.01 -3.63 5.89
N VAL A 127 -7.52 -2.46 6.28
CA VAL A 127 -8.51 -2.35 7.34
C VAL A 127 -9.80 -3.05 6.91
N LYS A 128 -10.41 -3.79 7.83
CA LYS A 128 -11.68 -4.46 7.54
C LYS A 128 -12.81 -3.44 7.49
N THR A 129 -13.73 -3.63 6.57
CA THR A 129 -14.91 -2.79 6.51
C THR A 129 -15.80 -3.05 7.73
N ALA A 130 -16.73 -2.13 7.99
CA ALA A 130 -17.65 -2.31 9.11
C ALA A 130 -18.44 -3.62 8.99
N LYS A 131 -18.73 -4.04 7.77
CA LYS A 131 -19.49 -5.28 7.54
C LYS A 131 -18.68 -6.54 7.87
N GLU A 132 -17.36 -6.44 7.80
CA GLU A 132 -16.47 -7.57 8.05
C GLU A 132 -16.12 -7.72 9.52
N LYS A 133 -16.36 -6.68 10.28
CA LYS A 133 -16.12 -6.70 11.71
C LYS A 133 -17.28 -7.36 12.45
#